data_2fdefc493144276cadd57679a42772ed
#
_entry.id   2fdefc493144276cadd57679a42772ed
#
_cell.length_a   1.000
_cell.length_b   1.000
_cell.length_c   1.000
_cell.angle_alpha   90.00
_cell.angle_beta   90.00
_cell.angle_gamma   90.00
#
_symmetry.space_group_name_H-M   'P 1'
#
loop_
_entity.id
_entity.type
_entity.pdbx_description
1 polymer ?
#
loop_
_entity_poly.entity_id
_entity_poly.type
_entity_poly.pdbx_seq_one_letter_code
_entity_poly.pdbx_strand_id
1 'polypeptide(L)'
;MNKKNIRKILGGFKSYIPGGVSMHVTGGTDSARYCYTIWLRHLSILYKNGFTKIPDTIAELGPGNSIGTGLAGLLSGSKKFYALDAIEHTDIKKNISIFDELVTLFANHSALPDDNEFPRALPRLTSYNFPSDIFTDVNLEKFLDKSRIQSLRNELIDMKKQKNLIRYMCPWNDPKIIENDSVDVVFSQAVLEHVEDIKHTYRAMYRWVKKGGCISNQIDFESHGLSDEWNGHWSFSDVTWKLMKGNRPYLINREPLSKHLEAVQDAGFEIVSVIPVKTFPSDAYTGAIERDKLAQKFRNMSEEDFTTASAYILAKK
;
A
#
# COMPACT_ATOMS: atom_id res chain seq x y z
N MET A 1 28.44 10.47 -17.23
CA MET A 1 27.04 10.07 -17.07
C MET A 1 26.82 8.78 -17.86
N ASN A 2 26.29 7.73 -17.22
CA ASN A 2 26.10 6.42 -17.87
C ASN A 2 24.96 6.51 -18.91
N LYS A 3 25.06 5.73 -20.03
CA LYS A 3 24.02 5.64 -21.10
C LYS A 3 22.61 5.36 -20.55
N LYS A 4 22.48 4.57 -19.47
CA LYS A 4 21.21 4.27 -18.81
C LYS A 4 20.60 5.54 -18.17
N ASN A 5 21.41 6.38 -17.52
CA ASN A 5 20.93 7.62 -16.91
C ASN A 5 20.46 8.63 -17.98
N ILE A 6 21.16 8.68 -19.13
CA ILE A 6 20.73 9.50 -20.27
C ILE A 6 19.33 9.07 -20.75
N ARG A 7 19.08 7.76 -20.89
CA ARG A 7 17.74 7.24 -21.30
C ARG A 7 16.65 7.61 -20.29
N LYS A 8 16.95 7.58 -18.98
CA LYS A 8 15.99 7.95 -17.91
C LYS A 8 15.68 9.43 -17.95
N ILE A 9 16.69 10.29 -18.17
CA ILE A 9 16.51 11.73 -18.37
C ILE A 9 15.68 12.01 -19.63
N LEU A 10 16.00 11.36 -20.74
CA LEU A 10 15.18 11.48 -21.98
C LEU A 10 13.74 11.02 -21.74
N GLY A 11 13.51 9.98 -20.93
CA GLY A 11 12.19 9.57 -20.48
C GLY A 11 11.48 10.67 -19.66
N GLY A 12 12.22 11.38 -18.81
CA GLY A 12 11.71 12.55 -18.09
C GLY A 12 11.29 13.68 -19.05
N PHE A 13 12.10 14.00 -20.05
CA PHE A 13 11.72 15.00 -21.05
C PHE A 13 10.51 14.58 -21.91
N LYS A 14 10.43 13.31 -22.29
CA LYS A 14 9.27 12.78 -23.03
C LYS A 14 7.95 12.89 -22.25
N SER A 15 8.01 12.92 -20.91
CA SER A 15 6.82 13.03 -20.07
C SER A 15 6.10 14.39 -20.18
N TYR A 16 6.74 15.40 -20.75
CA TYR A 16 6.10 16.69 -21.06
C TYR A 16 5.33 16.69 -22.38
N ILE A 17 5.49 15.64 -23.19
CA ILE A 17 4.80 15.51 -24.48
C ILE A 17 3.51 14.71 -24.23
N PRO A 18 2.32 15.21 -24.60
CA PRO A 18 1.08 14.45 -24.49
C PRO A 18 1.21 13.07 -25.19
N GLY A 19 0.93 11.98 -24.46
CA GLY A 19 1.12 10.61 -24.96
C GLY A 19 2.57 10.13 -25.01
N GLY A 20 3.54 10.93 -24.59
CA GLY A 20 4.98 10.61 -24.66
C GLY A 20 5.47 9.56 -23.65
N VAL A 21 4.69 9.23 -22.63
CA VAL A 21 4.97 8.19 -21.65
C VAL A 21 3.71 7.37 -21.42
N SER A 22 3.79 6.05 -21.65
CA SER A 22 2.76 5.13 -21.21
C SER A 22 2.83 5.02 -19.69
N MET A 23 1.77 5.41 -19.01
CA MET A 23 1.64 5.23 -17.56
C MET A 23 1.15 3.80 -17.27
N HIS A 24 2.00 2.80 -17.54
CA HIS A 24 1.77 1.46 -17.04
C HIS A 24 2.25 1.41 -15.59
N VAL A 25 1.44 1.92 -14.69
CA VAL A 25 1.58 1.60 -13.27
C VAL A 25 0.77 0.34 -13.04
N THR A 26 1.43 -0.78 -12.91
CA THR A 26 0.80 -2.04 -12.52
C THR A 26 0.78 -2.09 -10.99
N GLY A 27 -0.38 -1.80 -10.39
CA GLY A 27 -0.57 -2.11 -8.97
C GLY A 27 -0.83 -3.60 -8.81
N GLY A 28 -0.04 -4.35 -8.10
CA GLY A 28 -0.04 -5.83 -8.00
C GLY A 28 -1.32 -6.54 -7.54
N THR A 29 -2.47 -5.87 -7.47
CA THR A 29 -3.75 -6.41 -6.97
C THR A 29 -4.56 -7.16 -8.04
N ASP A 30 -3.90 -8.03 -8.82
CA ASP A 30 -4.51 -8.71 -9.96
C ASP A 30 -5.13 -10.08 -9.61
N SER A 31 -4.88 -10.62 -8.42
CA SER A 31 -5.42 -11.91 -7.99
C SER A 31 -6.07 -11.85 -6.62
N ALA A 32 -7.12 -12.66 -6.43
CA ALA A 32 -7.78 -12.80 -5.15
C ALA A 32 -6.83 -13.31 -4.07
N ARG A 33 -5.92 -14.25 -4.40
CA ARG A 33 -4.94 -14.80 -3.46
C ARG A 33 -3.99 -13.73 -2.93
N TYR A 34 -3.53 -12.82 -3.80
CA TYR A 34 -2.72 -11.67 -3.37
C TYR A 34 -3.52 -10.74 -2.45
N CYS A 35 -4.70 -10.31 -2.86
CA CYS A 35 -5.55 -9.43 -2.06
C CYS A 35 -5.91 -10.04 -0.70
N TYR A 36 -6.19 -11.34 -0.67
CA TYR A 36 -6.47 -12.11 0.52
C TYR A 36 -5.29 -12.12 1.49
N THR A 37 -4.09 -12.49 1.01
CA THR A 37 -2.91 -12.52 1.88
C THR A 37 -2.53 -11.13 2.38
N ILE A 38 -2.59 -10.08 1.53
CA ILE A 38 -2.26 -8.71 1.95
C ILE A 38 -3.18 -8.26 3.08
N TRP A 39 -4.49 -8.35 2.90
CA TRP A 39 -5.43 -7.96 3.96
C TRP A 39 -5.21 -8.73 5.26
N LEU A 40 -5.10 -10.04 5.17
CA LEU A 40 -4.95 -10.88 6.36
C LEU A 40 -3.59 -10.69 7.05
N ARG A 41 -2.53 -10.34 6.32
CA ARG A 41 -1.25 -9.93 6.92
C ARG A 41 -1.42 -8.64 7.75
N HIS A 42 -2.05 -7.61 7.19
CA HIS A 42 -2.35 -6.38 7.92
C HIS A 42 -3.19 -6.69 9.16
N LEU A 43 -4.29 -7.41 9.00
CA LEU A 43 -5.21 -7.73 10.09
C LEU A 43 -4.53 -8.55 11.21
N SER A 44 -3.68 -9.54 10.84
CA SER A 44 -2.94 -10.35 11.80
C SER A 44 -1.94 -9.54 12.62
N ILE A 45 -1.25 -8.58 12.00
CA ILE A 45 -0.35 -7.68 12.75
C ILE A 45 -1.15 -6.73 13.64
N LEU A 46 -2.27 -6.20 13.16
CA LEU A 46 -3.18 -5.40 13.99
C LEU A 46 -3.58 -6.18 15.25
N TYR A 47 -4.07 -7.40 15.07
CA TYR A 47 -4.52 -8.26 16.16
C TYR A 47 -3.40 -8.54 17.17
N LYS A 48 -2.20 -8.91 16.72
CA LYS A 48 -1.02 -9.12 17.56
C LYS A 48 -0.60 -7.89 18.35
N ASN A 49 -0.93 -6.69 17.89
CA ASN A 49 -0.62 -5.42 18.56
C ASN A 49 -1.82 -4.83 19.34
N GLY A 50 -2.80 -5.65 19.67
CA GLY A 50 -3.91 -5.29 20.56
C GLY A 50 -5.14 -4.68 19.88
N PHE A 51 -5.17 -4.56 18.54
CA PHE A 51 -6.36 -4.16 17.79
C PHE A 51 -7.24 -5.40 17.53
N THR A 52 -7.84 -5.94 18.59
CA THR A 52 -8.55 -7.24 18.55
C THR A 52 -9.96 -7.18 17.96
N LYS A 53 -10.46 -5.99 17.67
CA LYS A 53 -11.75 -5.81 16.99
C LYS A 53 -11.53 -5.72 15.49
N ILE A 54 -12.39 -6.41 14.73
CA ILE A 54 -12.44 -6.21 13.28
C ILE A 54 -12.87 -4.75 13.01
N PRO A 55 -12.11 -4.00 12.19
CA PRO A 55 -12.43 -2.61 11.92
C PRO A 55 -13.75 -2.47 11.16
N ASP A 56 -14.66 -1.61 11.65
CA ASP A 56 -15.94 -1.33 10.99
C ASP A 56 -15.74 -0.54 9.68
N THR A 57 -14.85 0.45 9.69
CA THR A 57 -14.57 1.30 8.54
C THR A 57 -13.09 1.25 8.20
N ILE A 58 -12.78 0.86 6.97
CA ILE A 58 -11.43 0.78 6.45
C ILE A 58 -11.23 1.73 5.28
N ALA A 59 -10.00 2.21 5.11
CA ALA A 59 -9.59 2.99 3.94
C ALA A 59 -8.26 2.45 3.40
N GLU A 60 -8.18 2.26 2.09
CA GLU A 60 -6.99 1.82 1.36
C GLU A 60 -6.46 2.96 0.50
N LEU A 61 -5.18 3.31 0.67
CA LEU A 61 -4.49 4.19 -0.26
C LEU A 61 -3.85 3.35 -1.36
N GLY A 62 -4.11 3.72 -2.62
CA GLY A 62 -3.53 3.10 -3.79
C GLY A 62 -3.94 1.64 -3.98
N PRO A 63 -5.22 1.33 -4.10
CA PRO A 63 -5.67 -0.05 -4.31
C PRO A 63 -5.11 -0.70 -5.59
N GLY A 64 -4.70 0.10 -6.56
CA GLY A 64 -4.09 -0.37 -7.80
C GLY A 64 -5.09 -0.95 -8.81
N ASN A 65 -4.74 -2.08 -9.44
CA ASN A 65 -5.53 -2.67 -10.55
C ASN A 65 -6.89 -3.21 -10.12
N SER A 66 -7.09 -3.45 -8.82
CA SER A 66 -8.38 -3.83 -8.25
C SER A 66 -8.51 -3.30 -6.81
N ILE A 67 -9.73 -3.25 -6.31
CA ILE A 67 -10.02 -2.95 -4.91
C ILE A 67 -10.10 -4.22 -4.05
N GLY A 68 -9.48 -5.30 -4.50
CA GLY A 68 -9.60 -6.65 -3.92
C GLY A 68 -9.16 -6.74 -2.46
N THR A 69 -8.13 -5.99 -2.05
CA THR A 69 -7.67 -5.99 -0.65
C THR A 69 -8.75 -5.43 0.28
N GLY A 70 -9.37 -4.31 -0.08
CA GLY A 70 -10.50 -3.77 0.68
C GLY A 70 -11.75 -4.64 0.62
N LEU A 71 -11.98 -5.37 -0.50
CA LEU A 71 -13.05 -6.38 -0.59
C LEU A 71 -12.82 -7.54 0.39
N ALA A 72 -11.56 -8.00 0.56
CA ALA A 72 -11.22 -8.97 1.60
C ALA A 72 -11.52 -8.41 3.00
N GLY A 73 -11.29 -7.12 3.23
CA GLY A 73 -11.68 -6.43 4.46
C GLY A 73 -13.20 -6.45 4.70
N LEU A 74 -13.99 -6.19 3.67
CA LEU A 74 -15.45 -6.29 3.78
C LEU A 74 -15.92 -7.72 4.08
N LEU A 75 -15.32 -8.73 3.44
CA LEU A 75 -15.62 -10.14 3.71
C LEU A 75 -15.14 -10.58 5.10
N SER A 76 -14.19 -9.86 5.70
CA SER A 76 -13.74 -10.05 7.08
C SER A 76 -14.66 -9.41 8.13
N GLY A 77 -15.74 -8.74 7.72
CA GLY A 77 -16.70 -8.13 8.65
C GLY A 77 -16.71 -6.61 8.69
N SER A 78 -15.80 -5.93 7.99
CA SER A 78 -15.87 -4.46 7.85
C SER A 78 -17.19 -4.05 7.19
N LYS A 79 -17.70 -2.88 7.60
CA LYS A 79 -19.03 -2.37 7.18
C LYS A 79 -18.93 -1.32 6.09
N LYS A 80 -17.76 -0.66 5.97
CA LYS A 80 -17.53 0.43 5.02
C LYS A 80 -16.09 0.43 4.53
N PHE A 81 -15.92 0.70 3.25
CA PHE A 81 -14.62 0.73 2.60
C PHE A 81 -14.47 1.96 1.72
N TYR A 82 -13.37 2.69 1.93
CA TYR A 82 -12.91 3.79 1.09
C TYR A 82 -11.68 3.34 0.30
N ALA A 83 -11.79 3.29 -1.02
CA ALA A 83 -10.68 3.05 -1.93
C ALA A 83 -10.21 4.39 -2.51
N LEU A 84 -8.97 4.79 -2.20
CA LEU A 84 -8.42 6.10 -2.51
C LEU A 84 -7.31 5.96 -3.53
N ASP A 85 -7.54 6.40 -4.76
CA ASP A 85 -6.54 6.35 -5.81
C ASP A 85 -6.23 7.74 -6.36
N ALA A 86 -5.07 7.88 -6.93
CA ALA A 86 -4.66 9.12 -7.57
C ALA A 86 -4.98 9.13 -9.07
N ILE A 87 -5.06 7.94 -9.68
CA ILE A 87 -5.54 7.68 -11.05
C ILE A 87 -6.47 6.49 -11.03
N GLU A 88 -7.53 6.53 -11.86
CA GLU A 88 -8.47 5.42 -11.99
C GLU A 88 -7.81 4.23 -12.74
N HIS A 89 -7.61 3.13 -12.01
CA HIS A 89 -7.06 1.88 -12.55
C HIS A 89 -8.03 0.70 -12.43
N THR A 90 -9.04 0.82 -11.59
CA THR A 90 -9.90 -0.30 -11.22
C THR A 90 -10.87 -0.68 -12.33
N ASP A 91 -11.06 -1.98 -12.55
CA ASP A 91 -12.03 -2.55 -13.47
C ASP A 91 -13.11 -3.34 -12.71
N ILE A 92 -14.39 -3.05 -13.00
CA ILE A 92 -15.52 -3.67 -12.28
C ILE A 92 -15.58 -5.19 -12.51
N LYS A 93 -15.29 -5.66 -13.74
CA LYS A 93 -15.34 -7.10 -14.03
C LYS A 93 -14.25 -7.85 -13.28
N LYS A 94 -13.04 -7.28 -13.23
CA LYS A 94 -11.93 -7.80 -12.44
C LYS A 94 -12.30 -7.84 -10.96
N ASN A 95 -12.85 -6.76 -10.41
CA ASN A 95 -13.26 -6.70 -9.01
C ASN A 95 -14.32 -7.75 -8.66
N ILE A 96 -15.28 -8.01 -9.55
CA ILE A 96 -16.29 -9.06 -9.36
C ILE A 96 -15.64 -10.45 -9.35
N SER A 97 -14.74 -10.75 -10.30
CA SER A 97 -14.02 -12.03 -10.33
C SER A 97 -13.21 -12.25 -9.05
N ILE A 98 -12.45 -11.24 -8.64
CA ILE A 98 -11.68 -11.28 -7.39
C ILE A 98 -12.59 -11.47 -6.17
N PHE A 99 -13.73 -10.77 -6.13
CA PHE A 99 -14.70 -10.90 -5.03
C PHE A 99 -15.23 -12.34 -4.91
N ASP A 100 -15.62 -12.96 -6.01
CA ASP A 100 -16.17 -14.33 -6.02
C ASP A 100 -15.11 -15.36 -5.56
N GLU A 101 -13.86 -15.18 -5.98
CA GLU A 101 -12.75 -16.02 -5.52
C GLU A 101 -12.43 -15.77 -4.03
N LEU A 102 -12.46 -14.52 -3.56
CA LEU A 102 -12.28 -14.18 -2.14
C LEU A 102 -13.34 -14.85 -1.26
N VAL A 103 -14.61 -14.82 -1.68
CA VAL A 103 -15.69 -15.54 -0.96
C VAL A 103 -15.33 -17.02 -0.79
N THR A 104 -14.83 -17.66 -1.85
CA THR A 104 -14.39 -19.06 -1.81
C THR A 104 -13.21 -19.28 -0.86
N LEU A 105 -12.20 -18.40 -0.88
CA LEU A 105 -11.03 -18.49 0.00
C LEU A 105 -11.42 -18.39 1.49
N PHE A 106 -12.30 -17.46 1.83
CA PHE A 106 -12.80 -17.32 3.20
C PHE A 106 -13.68 -18.50 3.62
N ALA A 107 -14.60 -18.95 2.76
CA ALA A 107 -15.51 -20.07 3.05
C ALA A 107 -14.74 -21.39 3.28
N ASN A 108 -13.63 -21.57 2.60
CA ASN A 108 -12.78 -22.76 2.73
C ASN A 108 -11.72 -22.64 3.85
N HIS A 109 -11.70 -21.55 4.64
CA HIS A 109 -10.65 -21.29 5.63
C HIS A 109 -9.25 -21.47 5.03
N SER A 110 -9.06 -21.01 3.80
CA SER A 110 -7.83 -21.24 3.06
C SER A 110 -6.63 -20.65 3.79
N ALA A 111 -5.54 -21.40 3.85
CA ALA A 111 -4.27 -20.87 4.33
C ALA A 111 -3.86 -19.64 3.51
N LEU A 112 -3.21 -18.68 4.17
CA LEU A 112 -2.71 -17.48 3.51
C LEU A 112 -1.58 -17.88 2.55
N PRO A 113 -1.57 -17.36 1.32
CA PRO A 113 -0.38 -17.41 0.48
C PRO A 113 0.85 -16.89 1.23
N ASP A 114 1.89 -17.70 1.25
CA ASP A 114 3.12 -17.44 2.02
C ASP A 114 4.16 -16.63 1.24
N ASP A 115 5.36 -16.54 1.80
CA ASP A 115 6.48 -15.82 1.18
C ASP A 115 7.10 -16.56 -0.01
N ASN A 116 6.78 -17.84 -0.26
CA ASN A 116 7.19 -18.55 -1.47
C ASN A 116 6.31 -18.14 -2.65
N GLU A 117 4.99 -17.95 -2.41
CA GLU A 117 4.06 -17.51 -3.45
C GLU A 117 4.18 -16.00 -3.71
N PHE A 118 4.31 -15.20 -2.64
CA PHE A 118 4.46 -13.74 -2.74
C PHE A 118 5.65 -13.23 -1.92
N PRO A 119 6.89 -13.41 -2.39
CA PRO A 119 8.11 -13.12 -1.62
C PRO A 119 8.30 -11.66 -1.24
N ARG A 120 7.59 -10.76 -1.90
CA ARG A 120 7.60 -9.30 -1.63
C ARG A 120 6.41 -8.80 -0.83
N ALA A 121 5.46 -9.68 -0.51
CA ALA A 121 4.32 -9.30 0.32
C ALA A 121 4.74 -9.15 1.78
N LEU A 122 4.48 -7.99 2.36
CA LEU A 122 4.77 -7.65 3.75
C LEU A 122 3.49 -7.22 4.48
N PRO A 123 3.48 -7.27 5.82
CA PRO A 123 4.50 -7.84 6.70
C PRO A 123 4.58 -9.37 6.60
N ARG A 124 5.76 -9.94 6.89
CA ARG A 124 5.90 -11.41 7.03
C ARG A 124 5.25 -11.87 8.32
N LEU A 125 4.61 -13.03 8.26
CA LEU A 125 3.93 -13.62 9.41
C LEU A 125 4.73 -14.82 9.97
N THR A 126 4.52 -15.15 11.24
CA THR A 126 5.05 -16.36 11.85
C THR A 126 4.26 -17.61 11.50
N SER A 127 3.04 -17.46 11.02
CA SER A 127 2.17 -18.55 10.54
C SER A 127 1.32 -18.02 9.38
N TYR A 128 1.12 -18.82 8.38
CA TYR A 128 0.25 -18.58 7.23
C TYR A 128 -1.02 -19.46 7.26
N ASN A 129 -1.31 -20.09 8.39
CA ASN A 129 -2.59 -20.75 8.59
C ASN A 129 -3.72 -19.70 8.61
N PHE A 130 -4.93 -20.14 8.28
CA PHE A 130 -6.12 -19.30 8.45
C PHE A 130 -6.20 -18.79 9.89
N PRO A 131 -6.40 -17.48 10.12
CA PRO A 131 -6.35 -16.90 11.47
C PRO A 131 -7.67 -17.14 12.23
N SER A 132 -7.89 -18.37 12.69
CA SER A 132 -9.11 -18.81 13.40
C SER A 132 -9.26 -18.16 14.79
N ASP A 133 -8.22 -17.55 15.32
CA ASP A 133 -8.26 -16.70 16.52
C ASP A 133 -8.94 -15.35 16.27
N ILE A 134 -8.91 -14.87 15.01
CA ILE A 134 -9.60 -13.64 14.56
C ILE A 134 -11.01 -14.00 14.04
N PHE A 135 -11.12 -15.10 13.30
CA PHE A 135 -12.35 -15.55 12.64
C PHE A 135 -12.89 -16.83 13.27
N THR A 136 -13.78 -16.68 14.25
CA THR A 136 -14.56 -17.84 14.73
C THR A 136 -15.57 -18.27 13.66
N ASP A 137 -15.93 -19.55 13.64
CA ASP A 137 -16.94 -20.07 12.70
C ASP A 137 -18.23 -19.26 12.73
N VAL A 138 -18.71 -18.90 13.92
CA VAL A 138 -19.92 -18.08 14.11
C VAL A 138 -19.80 -16.69 13.46
N ASN A 139 -18.64 -16.05 13.59
CA ASN A 139 -18.41 -14.74 12.99
C ASN A 139 -18.31 -14.87 11.47
N LEU A 140 -17.61 -15.88 10.98
CA LEU A 140 -17.39 -16.07 9.56
C LEU A 140 -18.70 -16.43 8.83
N GLU A 141 -19.55 -17.31 9.39
CA GLU A 141 -20.89 -17.58 8.88
C GLU A 141 -21.70 -16.29 8.70
N LYS A 142 -21.66 -15.40 9.70
CA LYS A 142 -22.32 -14.08 9.62
C LYS A 142 -21.73 -13.19 8.54
N PHE A 143 -20.40 -13.16 8.38
CA PHE A 143 -19.72 -12.32 7.40
C PHE A 143 -19.95 -12.82 5.97
N LEU A 144 -20.09 -14.12 5.79
CA LEU A 144 -20.35 -14.78 4.52
C LEU A 144 -21.83 -15.12 4.28
N ASP A 145 -22.75 -14.56 5.07
CA ASP A 145 -24.20 -14.73 4.84
C ASP A 145 -24.56 -14.36 3.40
N LYS A 146 -25.40 -15.17 2.79
CA LYS A 146 -25.79 -15.05 1.37
C LYS A 146 -26.37 -13.67 1.03
N SER A 147 -27.20 -13.13 1.94
CA SER A 147 -27.82 -11.82 1.74
C SER A 147 -26.78 -10.70 1.77
N ARG A 148 -25.80 -10.83 2.68
CA ARG A 148 -24.69 -9.90 2.79
C ARG A 148 -23.75 -9.97 1.58
N ILE A 149 -23.40 -11.17 1.14
CA ILE A 149 -22.59 -11.36 -0.08
C ILE A 149 -23.30 -10.72 -1.29
N GLN A 150 -24.59 -10.98 -1.46
CA GLN A 150 -25.36 -10.38 -2.55
C GLN A 150 -25.43 -8.85 -2.45
N SER A 151 -25.56 -8.31 -1.24
CA SER A 151 -25.55 -6.85 -1.01
C SER A 151 -24.20 -6.24 -1.39
N LEU A 152 -23.08 -6.83 -0.95
CA LEU A 152 -21.72 -6.37 -1.31
C LEU A 152 -21.48 -6.44 -2.83
N ARG A 153 -21.96 -7.53 -3.47
CA ARG A 153 -21.85 -7.69 -4.92
C ARG A 153 -22.64 -6.61 -5.69
N ASN A 154 -23.82 -6.25 -5.21
CA ASN A 154 -24.64 -5.19 -5.81
C ASN A 154 -23.97 -3.81 -5.64
N GLU A 155 -23.41 -3.53 -4.45
CA GLU A 155 -22.61 -2.30 -4.20
C GLU A 155 -21.40 -2.22 -5.13
N LEU A 156 -20.73 -3.35 -5.40
CA LEU A 156 -19.57 -3.42 -6.28
C LEU A 156 -19.95 -3.13 -7.74
N ILE A 157 -21.09 -3.66 -8.20
CA ILE A 157 -21.62 -3.38 -9.55
C ILE A 157 -21.99 -1.89 -9.69
N ASP A 158 -22.58 -1.31 -8.64
CA ASP A 158 -23.03 0.07 -8.60
C ASP A 158 -21.97 1.05 -8.05
N MET A 159 -20.73 0.63 -7.92
CA MET A 159 -19.63 1.40 -7.28
C MET A 159 -19.50 2.84 -7.80
N LYS A 160 -19.75 3.07 -9.09
CA LYS A 160 -19.73 4.41 -9.69
C LYS A 160 -20.86 5.33 -9.19
N LYS A 161 -21.92 4.77 -8.59
CA LYS A 161 -23.02 5.55 -8.01
C LYS A 161 -22.71 6.03 -6.59
N GLN A 162 -21.56 5.68 -6.02
CA GLN A 162 -21.05 6.08 -4.70
C GLN A 162 -22.06 5.86 -3.55
N LYS A 163 -22.76 4.73 -3.56
CA LYS A 163 -23.94 4.56 -2.70
C LYS A 163 -23.55 4.14 -1.33
N ASN A 164 -22.84 3.85 -0.61
CA ASN A 164 -22.79 3.70 0.87
C ASN A 164 -21.67 2.81 1.44
N LEU A 165 -21.47 1.59 0.96
CA LEU A 165 -20.54 0.63 1.58
C LEU A 165 -19.16 0.72 0.95
N ILE A 166 -19.07 0.87 -0.37
CA ILE A 166 -17.83 0.96 -1.14
C ILE A 166 -17.77 2.34 -1.80
N ARG A 167 -16.76 3.12 -1.48
CA ARG A 167 -16.51 4.42 -2.10
C ARG A 167 -15.14 4.43 -2.76
N TYR A 168 -15.12 4.40 -4.09
CA TYR A 168 -13.91 4.60 -4.88
C TYR A 168 -13.77 6.09 -5.21
N MET A 169 -12.69 6.71 -4.77
CA MET A 169 -12.44 8.15 -4.92
C MET A 169 -11.10 8.36 -5.64
N CYS A 170 -11.18 9.01 -6.80
CA CYS A 170 -10.06 9.28 -7.68
C CYS A 170 -10.29 10.59 -8.45
N PRO A 171 -9.35 11.55 -8.43
CA PRO A 171 -8.19 11.59 -7.53
C PRO A 171 -8.57 11.94 -6.09
N TRP A 172 -7.81 11.41 -5.13
CA TRP A 172 -7.95 11.76 -3.72
C TRP A 172 -6.92 12.84 -3.31
N ASN A 173 -7.05 14.03 -3.66
CA ASN A 173 -6.12 15.11 -3.32
C ASN A 173 -6.68 16.10 -2.27
N ASP A 174 -7.95 15.98 -1.93
CA ASP A 174 -8.59 16.76 -0.87
C ASP A 174 -8.86 15.88 0.36
N PRO A 175 -8.21 16.16 1.51
CA PRO A 175 -8.48 15.44 2.75
C PRO A 175 -9.92 15.48 3.25
N LYS A 176 -10.74 16.39 2.73
CA LYS A 176 -12.17 16.52 3.10
C LYS A 176 -13.07 15.47 2.47
N ILE A 177 -12.55 14.63 1.57
CA ILE A 177 -13.32 13.53 0.94
C ILE A 177 -13.76 12.45 1.94
N ILE A 178 -13.09 12.34 3.08
CA ILE A 178 -13.46 11.49 4.21
C ILE A 178 -13.71 12.38 5.42
N GLU A 179 -14.77 12.08 6.17
CA GLU A 179 -15.07 12.77 7.42
C GLU A 179 -13.96 12.52 8.46
N ASN A 180 -13.69 13.55 9.27
CA ASN A 180 -12.75 13.40 10.38
C ASN A 180 -13.25 12.33 11.36
N ASP A 181 -12.31 11.61 11.97
CA ASP A 181 -12.60 10.63 13.02
C ASP A 181 -13.64 9.56 12.62
N SER A 182 -13.63 9.13 11.34
CA SER A 182 -14.63 8.21 10.78
C SER A 182 -14.09 6.84 10.37
N VAL A 183 -12.76 6.67 10.29
CA VAL A 183 -12.09 5.45 9.82
C VAL A 183 -11.40 4.74 10.98
N ASP A 184 -11.57 3.43 11.11
CA ASP A 184 -10.89 2.63 12.13
C ASP A 184 -9.45 2.30 11.72
N VAL A 185 -9.24 1.95 10.44
CA VAL A 185 -7.93 1.61 9.90
C VAL A 185 -7.72 2.22 8.52
N VAL A 186 -6.65 2.98 8.34
CA VAL A 186 -6.14 3.36 7.02
C VAL A 186 -4.93 2.48 6.71
N PHE A 187 -4.92 1.82 5.56
CA PHE A 187 -3.79 0.97 5.17
C PHE A 187 -3.32 1.26 3.75
N SER A 188 -2.08 0.85 3.47
CA SER A 188 -1.49 0.92 2.13
C SER A 188 -0.42 -0.15 1.93
N GLN A 189 -0.28 -0.62 0.70
CA GLN A 189 0.70 -1.63 0.31
C GLN A 189 1.54 -1.12 -0.87
N ALA A 190 2.81 -0.76 -0.62
CA ALA A 190 3.75 -0.24 -1.62
C ALA A 190 3.20 0.98 -2.40
N VAL A 191 2.77 2.01 -1.69
CA VAL A 191 2.17 3.23 -2.24
C VAL A 191 2.86 4.51 -1.79
N LEU A 192 3.24 4.57 -0.51
CA LEU A 192 3.73 5.82 0.08
C LEU A 192 5.10 6.25 -0.47
N GLU A 193 5.87 5.36 -1.05
CA GLU A 193 7.07 5.66 -1.83
C GLU A 193 6.77 6.46 -3.12
N HIS A 194 5.54 6.41 -3.60
CA HIS A 194 5.09 7.14 -4.79
C HIS A 194 4.39 8.46 -4.47
N VAL A 195 4.16 8.75 -3.21
CA VAL A 195 3.50 9.98 -2.76
C VAL A 195 4.51 11.12 -2.68
N GLU A 196 4.22 12.28 -3.30
CA GLU A 196 5.15 13.42 -3.32
C GLU A 196 5.25 14.13 -1.96
N ASP A 197 4.12 14.34 -1.29
CA ASP A 197 4.04 15.00 0.01
C ASP A 197 3.54 14.01 1.07
N ILE A 198 4.49 13.25 1.63
CA ILE A 198 4.20 12.27 2.68
C ILE A 198 3.66 12.93 3.96
N LYS A 199 4.14 14.17 4.28
CA LYS A 199 3.67 14.89 5.48
C LYS A 199 2.20 15.27 5.35
N HIS A 200 1.79 15.77 4.19
CA HIS A 200 0.38 16.07 3.92
C HIS A 200 -0.47 14.80 3.99
N THR A 201 0.00 13.70 3.42
CA THR A 201 -0.70 12.42 3.39
C THR A 201 -0.89 11.85 4.79
N TYR A 202 0.15 11.81 5.63
CA TYR A 202 0.00 11.34 7.02
C TYR A 202 -0.92 12.24 7.86
N ARG A 203 -0.91 13.57 7.63
CA ARG A 203 -1.87 14.48 8.27
C ARG A 203 -3.31 14.23 7.82
N ALA A 204 -3.53 13.89 6.54
CA ALA A 204 -4.85 13.50 6.04
C ALA A 204 -5.32 12.21 6.71
N MET A 205 -4.48 11.17 6.76
CA MET A 205 -4.77 9.93 7.47
C MET A 205 -5.11 10.19 8.95
N TYR A 206 -4.35 11.06 9.64
CA TYR A 206 -4.61 11.41 11.04
C TYR A 206 -5.99 12.04 11.24
N ARG A 207 -6.43 12.88 10.32
CA ARG A 207 -7.79 13.46 10.35
C ARG A 207 -8.86 12.40 10.20
N TRP A 208 -8.67 11.42 9.30
CA TRP A 208 -9.65 10.39 9.00
C TRP A 208 -9.77 9.34 10.10
N VAL A 209 -8.63 8.98 10.69
CA VAL A 209 -8.58 7.93 11.72
C VAL A 209 -9.27 8.37 13.01
N LYS A 210 -10.14 7.52 13.56
CA LYS A 210 -10.79 7.70 14.86
C LYS A 210 -9.77 7.66 16.00
N LYS A 211 -10.09 8.28 17.12
CA LYS A 211 -9.34 8.04 18.35
C LYS A 211 -9.35 6.54 18.70
N GLY A 212 -8.18 5.97 18.90
CA GLY A 212 -7.99 4.53 19.09
C GLY A 212 -7.94 3.70 17.82
N GLY A 213 -8.11 4.32 16.65
CA GLY A 213 -7.83 3.70 15.36
C GLY A 213 -6.36 3.78 14.97
N CYS A 214 -5.98 3.27 13.81
CA CYS A 214 -4.58 3.16 13.41
C CYS A 214 -4.35 3.33 11.90
N ILE A 215 -3.08 3.51 11.56
CA ILE A 215 -2.56 3.35 10.20
C ILE A 215 -1.70 2.10 10.12
N SER A 216 -1.74 1.40 8.98
CA SER A 216 -1.06 0.13 8.73
C SER A 216 -0.46 0.15 7.33
N ASN A 217 0.80 0.56 7.20
CA ASN A 217 1.40 0.86 5.91
C ASN A 217 2.65 0.02 5.65
N GLN A 218 2.74 -0.60 4.48
CA GLN A 218 3.97 -1.16 3.95
C GLN A 218 4.53 -0.18 2.91
N ILE A 219 5.84 0.06 2.96
CA ILE A 219 6.55 1.02 2.10
C ILE A 219 7.75 0.31 1.47
N ASP A 220 7.94 0.49 0.17
CA ASP A 220 9.07 -0.05 -0.58
C ASP A 220 10.09 1.07 -0.85
N PHE A 221 11.33 0.90 -0.39
CA PHE A 221 12.41 1.86 -0.57
C PHE A 221 13.36 1.48 -1.71
N GLU A 222 13.02 0.51 -2.52
CA GLU A 222 13.85 0.10 -3.64
C GLU A 222 13.79 1.10 -4.82
N SER A 223 14.74 0.99 -5.72
CA SER A 223 14.91 1.95 -6.83
C SER A 223 13.89 1.80 -7.97
N HIS A 224 13.03 0.80 -7.95
CA HIS A 224 11.99 0.53 -8.97
C HIS A 224 12.54 0.59 -10.42
N GLY A 225 13.71 -0.05 -10.64
CA GLY A 225 14.37 -0.08 -11.94
C GLY A 225 15.04 1.24 -12.35
N LEU A 226 15.08 2.23 -11.46
CA LEU A 226 15.78 3.49 -11.70
C LEU A 226 17.30 3.38 -11.50
N SER A 227 17.78 2.31 -10.89
CA SER A 227 19.18 1.92 -10.80
C SER A 227 19.34 0.41 -10.97
N ASP A 228 20.54 -0.05 -11.21
CA ASP A 228 20.88 -1.46 -11.19
C ASP A 228 21.02 -1.97 -9.75
N GLU A 229 21.34 -1.08 -8.81
CA GLU A 229 21.35 -1.33 -7.38
C GLU A 229 20.00 -1.00 -6.76
N TRP A 230 19.57 -1.78 -5.76
CA TRP A 230 18.28 -1.61 -5.13
C TRP A 230 18.07 -0.20 -4.51
N ASN A 231 19.14 0.36 -3.94
CA ASN A 231 19.17 1.69 -3.32
C ASN A 231 19.86 2.78 -4.15
N GLY A 232 20.15 2.50 -5.42
CA GLY A 232 20.93 3.38 -6.29
C GLY A 232 20.26 4.71 -6.64
N HIS A 233 18.96 4.85 -6.42
CA HIS A 233 18.23 6.11 -6.61
C HIS A 233 18.70 7.23 -5.66
N TRP A 234 19.33 6.91 -4.53
CA TRP A 234 19.92 7.86 -3.60
C TRP A 234 21.27 8.41 -4.07
N SER A 235 21.86 7.86 -5.14
CA SER A 235 23.07 8.41 -5.76
C SER A 235 22.79 9.62 -6.66
N PHE A 236 21.55 9.83 -7.08
CA PHE A 236 21.23 10.92 -7.99
C PHE A 236 21.10 12.26 -7.25
N SER A 237 21.78 13.30 -7.76
CA SER A 237 21.58 14.68 -7.30
C SER A 237 20.12 15.10 -7.51
N ASP A 238 19.66 16.12 -6.76
CA ASP A 238 18.28 16.62 -6.93
C ASP A 238 18.02 17.15 -8.35
N VAL A 239 19.04 17.75 -8.99
CA VAL A 239 18.93 18.19 -10.39
C VAL A 239 18.74 16.99 -11.33
N THR A 240 19.58 15.97 -11.20
CA THR A 240 19.48 14.75 -12.01
C THR A 240 18.12 14.07 -11.79
N TRP A 241 17.71 13.98 -10.52
CA TRP A 241 16.42 13.39 -10.15
C TRP A 241 15.24 14.13 -10.79
N LYS A 242 15.23 15.46 -10.69
CA LYS A 242 14.20 16.31 -11.30
C LYS A 242 14.12 16.12 -12.82
N LEU A 243 15.26 16.02 -13.49
CA LEU A 243 15.31 15.74 -14.93
C LEU A 243 14.80 14.33 -15.27
N MET A 244 15.14 13.33 -14.43
CA MET A 244 14.65 11.96 -14.60
C MET A 244 13.16 11.86 -14.31
N LYS A 245 12.66 12.56 -13.30
CA LYS A 245 11.25 12.58 -12.94
C LYS A 245 10.41 13.21 -14.07
N GLY A 246 10.84 14.38 -14.54
CA GLY A 246 10.05 15.15 -15.49
C GLY A 246 8.65 15.44 -14.94
N ASN A 247 7.63 15.24 -15.79
CA ASN A 247 6.21 15.35 -15.42
C ASN A 247 5.57 13.99 -15.15
N ARG A 248 6.38 12.96 -14.79
CA ARG A 248 5.84 11.64 -14.46
C ARG A 248 5.24 11.65 -13.05
N PRO A 249 3.94 11.47 -12.91
CA PRO A 249 3.36 11.19 -11.60
C PRO A 249 3.86 9.82 -11.10
N TYR A 250 3.89 9.63 -9.81
CA TYR A 250 4.20 8.34 -9.16
C TYR A 250 5.62 7.80 -9.37
N LEU A 251 6.59 8.62 -9.73
CA LEU A 251 7.98 8.23 -9.51
C LEU A 251 8.23 8.23 -8.00
N ILE A 252 9.05 7.27 -7.52
CA ILE A 252 9.36 7.18 -6.09
C ILE A 252 9.87 8.52 -5.52
N ASN A 253 9.52 8.81 -4.27
CA ASN A 253 9.86 10.09 -3.63
C ASN A 253 11.30 10.16 -3.09
N ARG A 254 11.96 9.02 -2.88
CA ARG A 254 13.30 8.84 -2.29
C ARG A 254 13.38 9.14 -0.78
N GLU A 255 12.26 9.26 -0.09
CA GLU A 255 12.27 9.48 1.35
C GLU A 255 12.58 8.14 2.07
N PRO A 256 13.62 8.09 2.94
CA PRO A 256 13.98 6.89 3.68
C PRO A 256 13.04 6.63 4.86
N LEU A 257 13.18 5.47 5.51
CA LEU A 257 12.35 5.07 6.64
C LEU A 257 12.24 6.16 7.72
N SER A 258 13.38 6.75 8.13
CA SER A 258 13.38 7.80 9.16
C SER A 258 12.47 8.98 8.82
N LYS A 259 12.35 9.36 7.54
CA LYS A 259 11.48 10.46 7.10
C LYS A 259 10.00 10.09 7.15
N HIS A 260 9.67 8.84 6.90
CA HIS A 260 8.31 8.35 7.12
C HIS A 260 7.95 8.32 8.61
N LEU A 261 8.86 7.85 9.48
CA LEU A 261 8.64 7.85 10.93
C LEU A 261 8.48 9.27 11.49
N GLU A 262 9.33 10.21 11.05
CA GLU A 262 9.21 11.64 11.38
C GLU A 262 7.82 12.18 10.96
N ALA A 263 7.39 11.91 9.73
CA ALA A 263 6.11 12.40 9.22
C ALA A 263 4.88 11.79 9.92
N VAL A 264 4.97 10.52 10.34
CA VAL A 264 3.95 9.83 11.17
C VAL A 264 3.81 10.53 12.52
N GLN A 265 4.95 10.79 13.19
CA GLN A 265 4.96 11.47 14.50
C GLN A 265 4.54 12.93 14.39
N ASP A 266 5.02 13.67 13.38
CA ASP A 266 4.63 15.06 13.10
C ASP A 266 3.11 15.20 12.82
N ALA A 267 2.47 14.15 12.30
CA ALA A 267 1.04 14.12 12.09
C ALA A 267 0.24 13.92 13.39
N GLY A 268 0.87 13.42 14.45
CA GLY A 268 0.28 13.16 15.77
C GLY A 268 0.06 11.69 16.09
N PHE A 269 0.48 10.74 15.25
CA PHE A 269 0.39 9.31 15.53
C PHE A 269 1.46 8.85 16.52
N GLU A 270 1.10 7.88 17.35
CA GLU A 270 2.05 7.11 18.18
C GLU A 270 2.44 5.84 17.43
N ILE A 271 3.74 5.64 17.21
CA ILE A 271 4.27 4.45 16.54
C ILE A 271 4.14 3.25 17.49
N VAL A 272 3.44 2.21 17.02
CA VAL A 272 3.22 0.95 17.76
C VAL A 272 4.23 -0.11 17.35
N SER A 273 4.50 -0.23 16.05
CA SER A 273 5.43 -1.24 15.53
C SER A 273 6.07 -0.77 14.23
N VAL A 274 7.36 -1.05 14.09
CA VAL A 274 8.11 -0.89 12.84
C VAL A 274 8.79 -2.21 12.54
N ILE A 275 8.57 -2.75 11.35
CA ILE A 275 9.19 -4.01 10.89
C ILE A 275 10.02 -3.70 9.64
N PRO A 276 11.33 -3.40 9.80
CA PRO A 276 12.20 -3.14 8.66
C PRO A 276 12.61 -4.46 7.99
N VAL A 277 12.74 -4.42 6.66
CA VAL A 277 13.28 -5.50 5.84
C VAL A 277 14.53 -5.00 5.14
N LYS A 278 15.67 -5.67 5.39
CA LYS A 278 16.97 -5.22 4.91
C LYS A 278 17.19 -5.52 3.42
N THR A 279 16.74 -6.68 2.97
CA THR A 279 16.85 -7.10 1.57
C THR A 279 15.70 -8.02 1.19
N PHE A 280 15.36 -8.04 -0.10
CA PHE A 280 14.53 -9.08 -0.68
C PHE A 280 15.39 -10.03 -1.51
N PRO A 281 15.07 -11.32 -1.55
CA PRO A 281 15.59 -12.20 -2.59
C PRO A 281 15.11 -11.67 -3.94
N SER A 282 16.03 -11.19 -4.78
CA SER A 282 15.66 -10.62 -6.06
C SER A 282 16.85 -10.66 -7.02
N ASP A 283 16.65 -11.23 -8.18
CA ASP A 283 17.56 -11.13 -9.31
C ASP A 283 17.41 -9.79 -10.06
N ALA A 284 16.48 -8.92 -9.59
CA ALA A 284 16.21 -7.64 -10.23
C ALA A 284 17.33 -6.60 -10.02
N TYR A 285 18.17 -6.80 -9.01
CA TYR A 285 19.23 -5.86 -8.64
C TYR A 285 20.59 -6.53 -8.52
N THR A 286 21.66 -5.79 -8.87
CA THR A 286 23.05 -6.24 -8.77
C THR A 286 23.64 -6.12 -7.37
N GLY A 287 22.86 -5.61 -6.39
CA GLY A 287 23.27 -5.36 -5.02
C GLY A 287 22.89 -3.98 -4.53
N ALA A 288 23.67 -3.43 -3.59
CA ALA A 288 23.52 -2.07 -3.07
C ALA A 288 24.64 -1.15 -3.58
N ILE A 289 24.39 0.14 -3.66
CA ILE A 289 25.47 1.12 -3.91
C ILE A 289 26.39 1.23 -2.68
N GLU A 290 27.62 1.66 -2.92
CA GLU A 290 28.55 2.04 -1.86
C GLU A 290 28.16 3.41 -1.30
N ARG A 291 28.40 3.61 0.00
CA ARG A 291 27.98 4.82 0.72
C ARG A 291 28.62 6.12 0.17
N ASP A 292 29.84 6.05 -0.34
CA ASP A 292 30.56 7.18 -0.95
C ASP A 292 29.92 7.67 -2.27
N LYS A 293 29.11 6.82 -2.92
CA LYS A 293 28.34 7.16 -4.14
C LYS A 293 27.03 7.89 -3.86
N LEU A 294 26.63 8.03 -2.60
CA LEU A 294 25.43 8.78 -2.23
C LEU A 294 25.53 10.24 -2.67
N ALA A 295 24.44 10.77 -3.21
CA ALA A 295 24.31 12.20 -3.45
C ALA A 295 24.45 12.99 -2.13
N GLN A 296 24.92 14.24 -2.22
CA GLN A 296 25.21 15.07 -1.04
C GLN A 296 24.04 15.10 -0.04
N LYS A 297 22.82 15.17 -0.51
CA LYS A 297 21.58 15.14 0.31
C LYS A 297 21.51 13.92 1.23
N PHE A 298 22.03 12.77 0.79
CA PHE A 298 21.89 11.48 1.47
C PHE A 298 23.17 10.99 2.17
N ARG A 299 24.28 11.75 2.11
CA ARG A 299 25.57 11.33 2.69
C ARG A 299 25.52 11.03 4.18
N ASN A 300 24.69 11.77 4.92
CA ASN A 300 24.52 11.61 6.37
C ASN A 300 23.37 10.67 6.73
N MET A 301 22.86 9.88 5.77
CA MET A 301 21.84 8.89 6.01
C MET A 301 22.31 7.87 7.05
N SER A 302 21.42 7.52 7.98
CA SER A 302 21.72 6.49 9.00
C SER A 302 22.01 5.13 8.35
N GLU A 303 22.68 4.25 9.09
CA GLU A 303 22.91 2.87 8.62
C GLU A 303 21.58 2.13 8.45
N GLU A 304 20.63 2.39 9.35
CA GLU A 304 19.29 1.81 9.26
C GLU A 304 18.59 2.21 7.97
N ASP A 305 18.53 3.49 7.66
CA ASP A 305 17.93 3.98 6.40
C ASP A 305 18.64 3.40 5.18
N PHE A 306 19.98 3.43 5.18
CA PHE A 306 20.80 2.99 4.06
C PHE A 306 20.61 1.50 3.73
N THR A 307 20.33 0.68 4.74
CA THR A 307 20.21 -0.78 4.61
C THR A 307 18.77 -1.29 4.63
N THR A 308 17.76 -0.42 4.75
CA THR A 308 16.35 -0.83 4.77
C THR A 308 15.74 -0.75 3.38
N ALA A 309 15.45 -1.91 2.81
CA ALA A 309 14.84 -2.02 1.47
C ALA A 309 13.31 -1.85 1.49
N SER A 310 12.68 -2.16 2.63
CA SER A 310 11.25 -1.94 2.84
C SER A 310 10.94 -1.87 4.32
N ALA A 311 9.80 -1.30 4.70
CA ALA A 311 9.33 -1.36 6.08
C ALA A 311 7.81 -1.44 6.16
N TYR A 312 7.34 -2.08 7.22
CA TYR A 312 5.97 -1.98 7.66
C TYR A 312 5.89 -1.08 8.89
N ILE A 313 4.93 -0.16 8.89
CA ILE A 313 4.70 0.81 9.97
C ILE A 313 3.26 0.67 10.46
N LEU A 314 3.10 0.39 11.75
CA LEU A 314 1.83 0.45 12.47
C LEU A 314 1.90 1.61 13.47
N ALA A 315 0.92 2.52 13.39
CA ALA A 315 0.84 3.62 14.33
C ALA A 315 -0.62 3.92 14.69
N LYS A 316 -0.88 4.33 15.92
CA LYS A 316 -2.23 4.62 16.45
C LYS A 316 -2.48 6.11 16.68
N LYS A 317 -3.74 6.51 16.60
CA LYS A 317 -4.21 7.84 16.98
C LYS A 317 -4.73 7.89 18.42
#